data_3038d1667cdf41ae682bfecdfa751a94
#
_entry.id   3038d1667cdf41ae682bfecdfa751a94
#
_cell.length_a   1.000
_cell.length_b   1.000
_cell.length_c   1.000
_cell.angle_alpha   90.00
_cell.angle_beta   90.00
_cell.angle_gamma   90.00
#
_symmetry.space_group_name_H-M   'P 1'
#
loop_
_entity.id
_entity.type
_entity.pdbx_description
1 polymer ?
#
loop_
_entity_poly.entity_id
_entity_poly.type
_entity_poly.pdbx_seq_one_letter_code
_entity_poly.pdbx_strand_id
1 'polypeptide(L)'
;LLTDKEIIFGTAKEGLVALDNQTLEEKWKCPVGDALIYTSPYSRPVSGTIETTPVLAGKMIAVGASDGTIYGVDKATGKITWKHATGSPVFGSVAASGNALVATDFGGNVYVFTRK
;
A
#
# COMPACT_ATOMS: atom_id res chain seq x y z
N LEU A 1 -2.62 6.53 -7.25
CA LEU A 1 -3.82 7.16 -6.70
C LEU A 1 -3.70 8.67 -6.76
N LEU A 2 -4.65 9.31 -7.38
CA LEU A 2 -4.79 10.76 -7.42
C LEU A 2 -5.91 11.20 -6.49
N THR A 3 -5.64 12.19 -5.65
CA THR A 3 -6.65 12.89 -4.85
C THR A 3 -6.69 14.36 -5.25
N ASP A 4 -7.49 15.17 -4.56
CA ASP A 4 -7.56 16.62 -4.80
C ASP A 4 -6.21 17.32 -4.61
N LYS A 5 -5.36 16.78 -3.73
CA LYS A 5 -4.12 17.44 -3.28
C LYS A 5 -2.88 16.57 -3.42
N GLU A 6 -3.02 15.26 -3.58
CA GLU A 6 -1.88 14.34 -3.57
C GLU A 6 -1.83 13.41 -4.77
N ILE A 7 -0.61 13.04 -5.13
CA ILE A 7 -0.28 11.89 -5.94
C ILE A 7 0.33 10.85 -5.01
N ILE A 8 -0.26 9.65 -4.91
CA ILE A 8 0.16 8.61 -3.98
C ILE A 8 0.47 7.34 -4.75
N PHE A 9 1.66 6.79 -4.54
CA PHE A 9 2.13 5.61 -5.28
C PHE A 9 3.07 4.75 -4.45
N GLY A 10 3.14 3.47 -4.82
CA GLY A 10 4.11 2.54 -4.27
C GLY A 10 5.47 2.66 -4.94
N THR A 11 6.50 2.32 -4.22
CA THR A 11 7.89 2.32 -4.70
C THR A 11 8.55 0.97 -4.49
N ALA A 12 9.70 0.77 -5.14
CA ALA A 12 10.47 -0.46 -5.00
C ALA A 12 11.31 -0.52 -3.71
N LYS A 13 11.48 0.59 -2.99
CA LYS A 13 12.40 0.65 -1.84
C LYS A 13 11.86 1.40 -0.63
N GLU A 14 11.04 2.39 -0.85
CA GLU A 14 10.67 3.36 0.19
C GLU A 14 9.24 3.19 0.71
N GLY A 15 8.55 2.13 0.28
CA GLY A 15 7.17 1.92 0.64
C GLY A 15 6.23 2.82 -0.15
N LEU A 16 5.28 3.43 0.54
CA LEU A 16 4.29 4.33 -0.04
C LEU A 16 4.76 5.77 0.07
N VAL A 17 4.60 6.53 -1.01
CA VAL A 17 5.02 7.94 -1.08
C VAL A 17 3.85 8.81 -1.53
N ALA A 18 3.70 9.98 -0.91
CA ALA A 18 2.75 11.00 -1.33
C ALA A 18 3.48 12.28 -1.71
N LEU A 19 3.12 12.81 -2.87
CA LEU A 19 3.58 14.10 -3.35
C LEU A 19 2.42 15.09 -3.38
N ASP A 20 2.72 16.36 -3.20
CA ASP A 20 1.78 17.43 -3.53
C ASP A 20 1.52 17.43 -5.03
N ASN A 21 0.25 17.45 -5.47
CA ASN A 21 -0.07 17.32 -6.90
C ASN A 21 0.19 18.60 -7.72
N GLN A 22 0.47 19.72 -7.09
CA GLN A 22 0.81 20.98 -7.75
C GLN A 22 2.32 21.25 -7.78
N THR A 23 2.97 21.08 -6.65
CA THR A 23 4.41 21.38 -6.50
C THR A 23 5.30 20.16 -6.77
N LEU A 24 4.75 18.95 -6.71
CA LEU A 24 5.44 17.66 -6.76
C LEU A 24 6.44 17.46 -5.63
N GLU A 25 6.35 18.26 -4.58
CA GLU A 25 7.15 18.07 -3.37
C GLU A 25 6.63 16.92 -2.53
N GLU A 26 7.52 16.20 -1.88
CA GLU A 26 7.16 15.11 -0.99
C GLU A 26 6.41 15.62 0.23
N LYS A 27 5.23 15.05 0.48
CA LYS A 27 4.43 15.34 1.67
C LYS A 27 4.74 14.37 2.80
N TRP A 28 4.79 13.08 2.47
CA TRP A 28 5.14 12.04 3.44
C TRP A 28 5.58 10.76 2.73
N LYS A 29 6.29 9.92 3.47
CA LYS A 29 6.63 8.54 3.13
C LYS A 29 6.11 7.61 4.21
N CYS A 30 5.68 6.43 3.80
CA CYS A 30 5.27 5.36 4.71
C CYS A 30 6.09 4.11 4.39
N PRO A 31 7.17 3.85 5.14
CA PRO A 31 7.96 2.63 4.98
C PRO A 31 7.15 1.39 5.31
N VAL A 32 7.43 0.30 4.61
CA VAL A 32 6.87 -1.03 4.86
C VAL A 32 8.00 -2.02 5.13
N GLY A 33 7.65 -3.26 5.51
CA GLY A 33 8.64 -4.30 5.77
C GLY A 33 9.35 -4.77 4.51
N ASP A 34 10.38 -5.60 4.71
CA ASP A 34 11.19 -6.13 3.62
C ASP A 34 10.38 -7.10 2.76
N ALA A 35 10.57 -7.02 1.45
CA ALA A 35 9.91 -7.90 0.49
C ALA A 35 10.26 -9.36 0.75
N LEU A 36 9.26 -10.24 0.73
CA LEU A 36 9.45 -11.68 0.90
C LEU A 36 10.06 -12.31 -0.35
N ILE A 37 9.76 -11.77 -1.51
CA ILE A 37 10.37 -12.16 -2.79
C ILE A 37 10.70 -10.90 -3.60
N TYR A 38 11.67 -11.04 -4.51
CA TYR A 38 12.09 -9.92 -5.35
C TYR A 38 11.66 -10.18 -6.79
N THR A 39 10.81 -9.31 -7.31
CA THR A 39 10.26 -9.39 -8.66
C THR A 39 11.06 -8.54 -9.66
N SER A 40 12.02 -7.77 -9.17
CA SER A 40 12.83 -6.86 -9.96
C SER A 40 14.29 -6.92 -9.52
N PRO A 41 15.27 -6.80 -10.45
CA PRO A 41 16.67 -6.71 -10.09
C PRO A 41 17.01 -5.46 -9.25
N TYR A 42 16.11 -4.50 -9.21
CA TYR A 42 16.25 -3.28 -8.40
C TYR A 42 15.72 -3.45 -6.98
N SER A 43 14.93 -4.48 -6.73
CA SER A 43 14.45 -4.84 -5.39
C SER A 43 15.49 -5.77 -4.75
N ARG A 44 16.29 -5.24 -3.85
CA ARG A 44 17.34 -5.97 -3.13
C ARG A 44 16.90 -6.24 -1.69
N PRO A 45 17.60 -7.11 -0.94
CA PRO A 45 17.36 -7.26 0.49
C PRO A 45 17.22 -5.92 1.21
N VAL A 46 16.33 -5.84 2.21
CA VAL A 46 15.96 -4.63 2.95
C VAL A 46 15.21 -3.59 2.10
N SER A 47 14.44 -4.04 1.12
CA SER A 47 13.62 -3.14 0.31
C SER A 47 12.16 -3.20 0.73
N GLY A 48 11.58 -2.06 1.11
CA GLY A 48 10.14 -1.91 1.36
C GLY A 48 9.38 -1.71 0.06
N THR A 49 9.02 -2.82 -0.61
CA THR A 49 8.46 -2.80 -1.95
C THR A 49 6.92 -2.83 -1.93
N ILE A 50 6.31 -1.89 -2.64
CA ILE A 50 4.87 -1.85 -2.93
C ILE A 50 4.68 -1.85 -4.44
N GLU A 51 4.07 -2.92 -4.95
CA GLU A 51 3.77 -3.08 -6.38
C GLU A 51 2.28 -2.95 -6.70
N THR A 52 1.44 -2.85 -5.67
CA THR A 52 -0.01 -2.67 -5.84
C THR A 52 -0.37 -1.21 -6.02
N THR A 53 -1.53 -0.95 -6.63
CA THR A 53 -2.08 0.39 -6.72
C THR A 53 -2.79 0.74 -5.40
N PRO A 54 -2.44 1.84 -4.73
CA PRO A 54 -3.15 2.29 -3.54
C PRO A 54 -4.60 2.66 -3.87
N VAL A 55 -5.53 2.37 -2.95
CA VAL A 55 -6.93 2.77 -3.08
C VAL A 55 -7.37 3.58 -1.87
N LEU A 56 -8.28 4.51 -2.10
CA LEU A 56 -8.84 5.34 -1.05
C LEU A 56 -10.08 4.68 -0.45
N ALA A 57 -10.09 4.52 0.86
CA ALA A 57 -11.21 4.01 1.64
C ALA A 57 -11.54 5.01 2.76
N GLY A 58 -12.37 6.02 2.46
CA GLY A 58 -12.63 7.14 3.35
C GLY A 58 -11.39 8.03 3.51
N LYS A 59 -10.87 8.12 4.73
CA LYS A 59 -9.61 8.86 5.03
C LYS A 59 -8.38 7.96 5.04
N MET A 60 -8.57 6.66 4.87
CA MET A 60 -7.52 5.66 4.86
C MET A 60 -7.16 5.28 3.42
N ILE A 61 -5.88 5.14 3.16
CA ILE A 61 -5.37 4.55 1.94
C ILE A 61 -5.08 3.09 2.25
N ALA A 62 -5.63 2.18 1.47
CA ALA A 62 -5.35 0.76 1.58
C ALA A 62 -4.36 0.35 0.49
N VAL A 63 -3.36 -0.43 0.85
CA VAL A 63 -2.32 -0.89 -0.06
C VAL A 63 -1.77 -2.24 0.40
N GLY A 64 -1.45 -3.10 -0.56
CA GLY A 64 -0.76 -4.34 -0.31
C GLY A 64 0.73 -4.21 -0.59
N ALA A 65 1.56 -4.89 0.18
CA ALA A 65 3.00 -4.82 0.05
C ALA A 65 3.63 -6.21 -0.19
N SER A 66 4.84 -6.18 -0.72
CA SER A 66 5.60 -7.41 -1.01
C SER A 66 6.13 -8.09 0.25
N ASP A 67 5.98 -7.47 1.42
CA ASP A 67 6.29 -8.08 2.72
C ASP A 67 5.19 -9.01 3.24
N GLY A 68 4.11 -9.18 2.49
CA GLY A 68 2.99 -10.04 2.88
C GLY A 68 2.01 -9.36 3.83
N THR A 69 1.93 -8.03 3.79
CA THR A 69 1.03 -7.26 4.66
C THR A 69 0.15 -6.32 3.85
N ILE A 70 -1.10 -6.19 4.26
CA ILE A 70 -2.02 -5.17 3.77
C ILE A 70 -2.01 -4.04 4.80
N TYR A 71 -1.77 -2.82 4.34
CA TYR A 71 -1.65 -1.64 5.18
C TYR A 71 -2.81 -0.68 4.98
N GLY A 72 -3.31 -0.13 6.08
CA GLY A 72 -4.15 1.05 6.08
C GLY A 72 -3.33 2.25 6.56
N VAL A 73 -3.23 3.27 5.74
CA VAL A 73 -2.39 4.43 5.97
C VAL A 73 -3.26 5.68 6.02
N ASP A 74 -3.06 6.52 7.03
CA ASP A 74 -3.76 7.81 7.11
C ASP A 74 -3.31 8.70 5.96
N LYS A 75 -4.28 9.19 5.18
CA LYS A 75 -3.99 9.99 3.98
C LYS A 75 -3.27 11.30 4.29
N ALA A 76 -3.58 11.91 5.41
CA ALA A 76 -3.03 13.22 5.75
C ALA A 76 -1.60 13.15 6.29
N THR A 77 -1.28 12.08 7.02
CA THR A 77 -0.02 11.99 7.78
C THR A 77 0.95 10.94 7.25
N GLY A 78 0.48 9.97 6.47
CA GLY A 78 1.29 8.83 6.04
C GLY A 78 1.55 7.80 7.14
N LYS A 79 0.86 7.90 8.28
CA LYS A 79 1.03 6.94 9.39
C LYS A 79 0.19 5.70 9.17
N ILE A 80 0.75 4.54 9.50
CA ILE A 80 0.02 3.28 9.49
C ILE A 80 -0.99 3.30 10.63
N THR A 81 -2.27 3.15 10.29
CA THR A 81 -3.37 3.10 11.26
C THR A 81 -3.94 1.70 11.42
N TRP A 82 -3.67 0.83 10.44
CA TRP A 82 -4.15 -0.54 10.43
C TRP A 82 -3.22 -1.40 9.57
N LYS A 83 -3.06 -2.66 9.93
CA LYS A 83 -2.35 -3.63 9.11
C LYS A 83 -2.86 -5.05 9.35
N HIS A 84 -2.75 -5.89 8.30
CA HIS A 84 -3.09 -7.30 8.37
C HIS A 84 -2.01 -8.11 7.63
N ALA A 85 -1.32 -8.98 8.36
CA ALA A 85 -0.31 -9.85 7.78
C ALA A 85 -0.98 -11.06 7.12
N THR A 86 -0.70 -11.29 5.84
CA THR A 86 -1.21 -12.45 5.11
C THR A 86 -0.20 -13.59 5.06
N GLY A 87 1.09 -13.30 5.24
CA GLY A 87 2.17 -14.27 5.13
C GLY A 87 2.63 -14.57 3.71
N SER A 88 1.96 -13.99 2.70
CA SER A 88 2.35 -14.10 1.29
C SER A 88 2.35 -12.72 0.65
N PRO A 89 3.26 -12.44 -0.31
CA PRO A 89 3.31 -11.14 -0.96
C PRO A 89 1.98 -10.72 -1.55
N VAL A 90 1.65 -9.43 -1.45
CA VAL A 90 0.43 -8.86 -2.01
C VAL A 90 0.82 -8.06 -3.25
N PHE A 91 0.58 -8.62 -4.43
CA PHE A 91 0.87 -8.02 -5.74
C PHE A 91 -0.38 -7.63 -6.50
N GLY A 92 -1.52 -8.24 -6.17
CA GLY A 92 -2.79 -7.89 -6.76
C GLY A 92 -3.32 -6.56 -6.24
N SER A 93 -4.17 -5.93 -7.01
CA SER A 93 -4.80 -4.68 -6.58
C SER A 93 -5.72 -4.92 -5.40
N VAL A 94 -5.69 -3.99 -4.46
CA VAL A 94 -6.69 -3.89 -3.40
C VAL A 94 -7.88 -3.11 -3.95
N ALA A 95 -9.09 -3.55 -3.68
CA ALA A 95 -10.31 -2.87 -4.10
C ALA A 95 -11.12 -2.42 -2.89
N ALA A 96 -11.72 -1.24 -2.98
CA ALA A 96 -12.57 -0.69 -1.94
C ALA A 96 -13.94 -0.35 -2.51
N SER A 97 -15.01 -0.71 -1.81
CA SER A 97 -16.38 -0.38 -2.19
C SER A 97 -17.26 -0.25 -0.95
N GLY A 98 -17.88 0.90 -0.77
CA GLY A 98 -18.68 1.18 0.42
C GLY A 98 -17.85 1.03 1.70
N ASN A 99 -18.22 0.06 2.54
CA ASN A 99 -17.51 -0.25 3.77
C ASN A 99 -16.64 -1.51 3.67
N ALA A 100 -16.47 -2.05 2.46
CA ALA A 100 -15.71 -3.28 2.23
C ALA A 100 -14.36 -2.98 1.55
N LEU A 101 -13.35 -3.73 1.95
CA LEU A 101 -12.03 -3.77 1.34
C LEU A 101 -11.74 -5.22 0.95
N VAL A 102 -11.31 -5.44 -0.29
CA VAL A 102 -10.98 -6.78 -0.80
C VAL A 102 -9.53 -6.78 -1.26
N ALA A 103 -8.78 -7.79 -0.86
CA ALA A 103 -7.40 -7.98 -1.28
C ALA A 103 -7.12 -9.44 -1.58
N THR A 104 -6.15 -9.69 -2.45
CA THR A 104 -5.66 -11.04 -2.75
C THR A 104 -4.16 -11.11 -2.55
N ASP A 105 -3.66 -12.26 -2.14
CA ASP A 105 -2.22 -12.48 -1.99
C ASP A 105 -1.68 -13.47 -3.03
N PHE A 106 -0.37 -13.57 -3.09
CA PHE A 106 0.33 -14.46 -4.02
C PHE A 106 0.12 -15.95 -3.68
N GLY A 107 -0.31 -16.25 -2.46
CA GLY A 107 -0.66 -17.62 -2.04
C GLY A 107 -2.04 -18.08 -2.51
N GLY A 108 -2.79 -17.25 -3.24
CA GLY A 108 -4.11 -17.58 -3.77
C GLY A 108 -5.25 -17.34 -2.79
N ASN A 109 -5.02 -16.57 -1.73
CA ASN A 109 -6.05 -16.24 -0.75
C ASN A 109 -6.77 -14.94 -1.11
N VAL A 110 -8.05 -14.87 -0.77
CA VAL A 110 -8.88 -13.67 -0.89
C VAL A 110 -9.30 -13.21 0.50
N TYR A 111 -9.07 -11.95 0.78
CA TYR A 111 -9.40 -11.34 2.06
C TYR A 111 -10.47 -10.28 1.86
N VAL A 112 -11.51 -10.34 2.69
CA VAL A 112 -12.57 -9.33 2.70
C VAL A 112 -12.64 -8.73 4.10
N PHE A 113 -12.47 -7.44 4.17
CA PHE A 113 -12.56 -6.68 5.43
C PHE A 113 -13.76 -5.75 5.35
N THR A 114 -14.53 -5.70 6.42
CA THR A 114 -15.67 -4.79 6.51
C THR A 114 -15.48 -3.83 7.69
N ARG A 115 -15.87 -2.59 7.48
CA ARG A 115 -15.88 -1.58 8.54
C ARG A 115 -17.13 -1.77 9.39
N LYS A 116 -16.92 -1.84 10.66
CA LYS A 116 -18.02 -1.90 11.61
C LYS A 116 -18.52 -0.50 11.97
#